data_64048933109592a0f489b6d73fa4be30
#
_entry.id   64048933109592a0f489b6d73fa4be30
#
_cell.length_a   1.000
_cell.length_b   1.000
_cell.length_c   1.000
_cell.angle_alpha   90.00
_cell.angle_beta   90.00
_cell.angle_gamma   90.00
#
_symmetry.space_group_name_H-M   'P 1'
#
loop_
_entity.id
_entity.type
_entity.pdbx_description
1 polymer ?
#
loop_
_entity_poly.entity_id
_entity_poly.type
_entity_poly.pdbx_seq_one_letter_code
_entity_poly.pdbx_strand_id
1 'polypeptide(L)'
;MDKRTIPSEAIDLDLDNPRTGKKTDQTDALRSLLAIERDGEKVFTLAADICAIGMLDPGDRLYVMESPKSKGRYIALDCNRRVAALRLLNNIVIAEDPEVGLTQLMRQRFKKLRNDPNSKWPEEVDVVVFDSREAAKHFISLRHKGENAGAGRSDWTALQIARFDDSGLWQCLTALRQGGWLDQIVISKIENASFAITTFERISGNALFKS
;
A
#
# COMPACT_ATOMS: atom_id res chain seq x y z
N MET A 1 -23.82 -3.90 5.66
CA MET A 1 -22.49 -3.23 5.65
C MET A 1 -22.43 -2.28 6.84
N ASP A 2 -21.45 -2.44 7.71
CA ASP A 2 -21.31 -1.70 8.97
C ASP A 2 -19.85 -1.22 9.16
N LYS A 3 -19.64 -0.10 9.84
CA LYS A 3 -18.31 0.45 10.16
C LYS A 3 -18.03 0.19 11.62
N ARG A 4 -16.88 -0.43 11.90
CA ARG A 4 -16.47 -0.77 13.27
C ARG A 4 -14.97 -0.53 13.44
N THR A 5 -14.54 -0.37 14.68
CA THR A 5 -13.16 -0.49 15.13
C THR A 5 -13.03 -1.84 15.83
N ILE A 6 -12.06 -2.66 15.43
CA ILE A 6 -11.87 -4.02 15.95
C ILE A 6 -10.38 -4.27 16.20
N PRO A 7 -10.05 -5.22 17.13
CA PRO A 7 -8.67 -5.63 17.35
C PRO A 7 -8.03 -6.13 16.03
N SER A 8 -6.85 -5.63 15.71
CA SER A 8 -6.15 -6.01 14.48
C SER A 8 -5.79 -7.50 14.44
N GLU A 9 -5.56 -8.09 15.60
CA GLU A 9 -5.31 -9.54 15.76
C GLU A 9 -6.55 -10.42 15.51
N ALA A 10 -7.75 -9.84 15.56
CA ALA A 10 -8.99 -10.55 15.26
C ALA A 10 -9.21 -10.78 13.75
N ILE A 11 -8.34 -10.22 12.89
CA ILE A 11 -8.48 -10.31 11.44
C ILE A 11 -7.58 -11.40 10.88
N ASP A 12 -8.19 -12.38 10.22
CA ASP A 12 -7.52 -13.44 9.48
C ASP A 12 -7.29 -13.05 8.01
N LEU A 13 -6.21 -13.57 7.43
CA LEU A 13 -5.99 -13.49 5.99
C LEU A 13 -7.09 -14.27 5.24
N ASP A 14 -7.43 -13.79 4.07
CA ASP A 14 -8.36 -14.47 3.18
C ASP A 14 -7.71 -15.71 2.54
N LEU A 15 -8.21 -16.89 2.87
CA LEU A 15 -7.74 -18.14 2.28
C LEU A 15 -8.16 -18.32 0.82
N ASP A 16 -9.13 -17.54 0.34
CA ASP A 16 -9.56 -17.50 -1.07
C ASP A 16 -9.16 -16.18 -1.75
N ASN A 17 -8.04 -15.58 -1.32
CA ASN A 17 -7.57 -14.31 -1.87
C ASN A 17 -7.22 -14.44 -3.36
N PRO A 18 -7.81 -13.62 -4.25
CA PRO A 18 -7.54 -13.67 -5.69
C PRO A 18 -6.06 -13.52 -6.07
N ARG A 19 -5.26 -12.84 -5.23
CA ARG A 19 -3.82 -12.62 -5.47
C ARG A 19 -2.98 -13.86 -5.25
N THR A 20 -3.33 -14.69 -4.28
CA THR A 20 -2.56 -15.88 -3.88
C THR A 20 -3.21 -17.20 -4.30
N GLY A 21 -4.48 -17.14 -4.72
CA GLY A 21 -5.29 -18.33 -4.92
C GLY A 21 -5.70 -19.01 -3.61
N LYS A 22 -6.40 -20.13 -3.72
CA LYS A 22 -6.93 -20.88 -2.56
C LYS A 22 -5.80 -21.44 -1.70
N LYS A 23 -5.93 -21.28 -0.37
CA LYS A 23 -4.95 -21.71 0.65
C LYS A 23 -5.60 -22.63 1.68
N THR A 24 -4.78 -23.46 2.32
CA THR A 24 -5.24 -24.45 3.30
C THR A 24 -5.43 -23.84 4.68
N ASP A 25 -4.53 -22.95 5.08
CA ASP A 25 -4.51 -22.35 6.41
C ASP A 25 -3.84 -20.95 6.38
N GLN A 26 -3.76 -20.32 7.55
CA GLN A 26 -3.24 -18.96 7.71
C GLN A 26 -1.73 -18.86 7.45
N THR A 27 -0.97 -19.92 7.77
CA THR A 27 0.48 -19.96 7.51
C THR A 27 0.76 -20.07 6.03
N ASP A 28 0.03 -20.93 5.29
CA ASP A 28 0.12 -21.04 3.84
C ASP A 28 -0.31 -19.75 3.14
N ALA A 29 -1.38 -19.09 3.62
CA ALA A 29 -1.84 -17.81 3.09
C ALA A 29 -0.78 -16.73 3.27
N LEU A 30 -0.18 -16.64 4.47
CA LEU A 30 0.86 -15.66 4.78
C LEU A 30 2.13 -15.92 3.94
N ARG A 31 2.64 -17.16 3.92
CA ARG A 31 3.80 -17.56 3.11
C ARG A 31 3.61 -17.21 1.64
N SER A 32 2.46 -17.55 1.07
CA SER A 32 2.17 -17.28 -0.33
C SER A 32 2.07 -15.77 -0.64
N LEU A 33 1.51 -15.00 0.30
CA LEU A 33 1.46 -13.54 0.15
C LEU A 33 2.87 -12.93 0.21
N LEU A 34 3.70 -13.35 1.14
CA LEU A 34 5.08 -12.86 1.28
C LEU A 34 5.90 -13.15 0.02
N ALA A 35 5.80 -14.36 -0.55
CA ALA A 35 6.50 -14.73 -1.78
C ALA A 35 6.15 -13.79 -2.95
N ILE A 36 4.86 -13.47 -3.15
CA ILE A 36 4.41 -12.54 -4.20
C ILE A 36 4.87 -11.09 -3.92
N GLU A 37 4.98 -10.72 -2.66
CA GLU A 37 5.39 -9.38 -2.22
C GLU A 37 6.92 -9.26 -2.07
N ARG A 38 7.67 -9.83 -3.02
CA ARG A 38 9.15 -9.84 -3.09
C ARG A 38 9.78 -10.41 -1.80
N ASP A 39 9.42 -11.63 -1.45
CA ASP A 39 9.90 -12.32 -0.25
C ASP A 39 9.72 -11.50 1.05
N GLY A 40 8.60 -10.78 1.11
CA GLY A 40 8.20 -9.97 2.25
C GLY A 40 8.70 -8.52 2.25
N GLU A 41 9.51 -8.08 1.28
CA GLU A 41 10.04 -6.69 1.26
C GLU A 41 8.93 -5.64 1.26
N LYS A 42 7.89 -5.81 0.44
CA LYS A 42 6.79 -4.83 0.40
C LYS A 42 5.93 -4.85 1.67
N VAL A 43 5.83 -6.01 2.32
CA VAL A 43 5.12 -6.14 3.61
C VAL A 43 5.94 -5.47 4.71
N PHE A 44 7.27 -5.66 4.70
CA PHE A 44 8.16 -4.99 5.64
C PHE A 44 8.16 -3.46 5.47
N THR A 45 8.24 -2.97 4.23
CA THR A 45 8.17 -1.52 3.95
C THR A 45 6.88 -0.92 4.49
N LEU A 46 5.75 -1.60 4.27
CA LEU A 46 4.46 -1.17 4.81
C LEU A 46 4.43 -1.23 6.35
N ALA A 47 5.00 -2.28 6.97
CA ALA A 47 5.11 -2.38 8.42
C ALA A 47 5.96 -1.25 9.02
N ALA A 48 7.07 -0.91 8.37
CA ALA A 48 7.93 0.19 8.78
C ALA A 48 7.23 1.55 8.69
N ASP A 49 6.46 1.78 7.62
CA ASP A 49 5.66 2.98 7.43
C ASP A 49 4.57 3.10 8.52
N ILE A 50 3.83 2.01 8.78
CA ILE A 50 2.86 1.94 9.87
C ILE A 50 3.51 2.27 11.21
N CYS A 51 4.70 1.71 11.49
CA CYS A 51 5.41 1.98 12.74
C CYS A 51 5.90 3.43 12.87
N ALA A 52 6.30 4.05 11.77
CA ALA A 52 6.76 5.44 11.75
C ALA A 52 5.61 6.44 11.99
N ILE A 53 4.41 6.14 11.45
CA ILE A 53 3.22 7.00 11.58
C ILE A 53 2.41 6.64 12.84
N GLY A 54 2.44 5.38 13.28
CA GLY A 54 1.67 4.85 14.41
C GLY A 54 0.23 4.48 14.07
N MET A 55 -0.18 4.51 12.79
CA MET A 55 -1.53 4.21 12.34
C MET A 55 -1.56 3.72 10.89
N LEU A 56 -2.69 3.16 10.48
CA LEU A 56 -2.97 2.91 9.06
C LEU A 56 -3.43 4.20 8.36
N ASP A 57 -3.36 4.21 7.02
CA ASP A 57 -3.97 5.28 6.22
C ASP A 57 -5.45 5.42 6.59
N PRO A 58 -5.89 6.59 7.14
CA PRO A 58 -7.26 6.79 7.58
C PRO A 58 -8.28 6.77 6.44
N GLY A 59 -7.83 7.00 5.20
CA GLY A 59 -8.65 6.93 4.00
C GLY A 59 -8.89 5.50 3.49
N ASP A 60 -8.16 4.51 4.03
CA ASP A 60 -8.14 3.16 3.46
C ASP A 60 -8.54 2.08 4.49
N ARG A 61 -9.80 2.12 4.90
CA ARG A 61 -10.37 1.13 5.82
C ARG A 61 -10.27 -0.29 5.28
N LEU A 62 -10.01 -1.25 6.17
CA LEU A 62 -9.98 -2.66 5.81
C LEU A 62 -11.40 -3.16 5.50
N TYR A 63 -11.55 -3.94 4.43
CA TYR A 63 -12.81 -4.60 4.10
C TYR A 63 -12.76 -6.02 4.64
N VAL A 64 -13.69 -6.33 5.51
CA VAL A 64 -13.75 -7.62 6.20
C VAL A 64 -15.15 -8.20 6.16
N MET A 65 -15.26 -9.49 6.43
CA MET A 65 -16.52 -10.15 6.79
C MET A 65 -16.33 -10.94 8.07
N GLU A 66 -17.41 -11.18 8.82
CA GLU A 66 -17.34 -12.05 9.98
C GLU A 66 -16.97 -13.48 9.57
N SER A 67 -16.12 -14.13 10.34
CA SER A 67 -15.73 -15.52 10.07
C SER A 67 -16.91 -16.45 10.29
N PRO A 68 -17.32 -17.27 9.31
CA PRO A 68 -18.38 -18.25 9.51
C PRO A 68 -17.97 -19.41 10.43
N LYS A 69 -16.66 -19.56 10.71
CA LYS A 69 -16.11 -20.66 11.49
C LYS A 69 -15.77 -20.27 12.93
N SER A 70 -15.58 -18.99 13.21
CA SER A 70 -15.04 -18.53 14.50
C SER A 70 -15.69 -17.22 14.91
N LYS A 71 -16.52 -17.24 15.93
CA LYS A 71 -17.17 -16.04 16.48
C LYS A 71 -16.14 -15.02 16.94
N GLY A 72 -16.33 -13.75 16.62
CA GLY A 72 -15.43 -12.66 17.02
C GLY A 72 -14.17 -12.55 16.15
N ARG A 73 -14.03 -13.37 15.12
CA ARG A 73 -12.97 -13.23 14.12
C ARG A 73 -13.53 -12.76 12.79
N TYR A 74 -12.66 -12.13 12.01
CA TYR A 74 -13.00 -11.53 10.72
C TYR A 74 -12.04 -12.04 9.63
N ILE A 75 -12.50 -12.08 8.41
CA ILE A 75 -11.70 -12.44 7.22
C ILE A 75 -11.47 -11.17 6.40
N ALA A 76 -10.23 -10.89 6.06
CA ALA A 76 -9.84 -9.75 5.24
C ALA A 76 -10.22 -9.98 3.77
N LEU A 77 -11.33 -9.42 3.31
CA LEU A 77 -11.75 -9.48 1.90
C LEU A 77 -10.86 -8.61 1.00
N ASP A 78 -10.32 -7.52 1.56
CA ASP A 78 -9.32 -6.64 0.96
C ASP A 78 -8.27 -6.24 1.99
N CYS A 79 -7.16 -5.63 1.54
CA CYS A 79 -6.07 -5.18 2.41
C CYS A 79 -5.27 -6.31 3.10
N ASN A 80 -5.22 -7.51 2.52
CA ASN A 80 -4.49 -8.65 3.08
C ASN A 80 -3.01 -8.34 3.38
N ARG A 81 -2.35 -7.48 2.60
CA ARG A 81 -0.97 -7.05 2.85
C ARG A 81 -0.84 -6.27 4.16
N ARG A 82 -1.81 -5.39 4.49
CA ARG A 82 -1.85 -4.66 5.77
C ARG A 82 -2.08 -5.60 6.94
N VAL A 83 -3.00 -6.54 6.78
CA VAL A 83 -3.25 -7.57 7.79
C VAL A 83 -2.00 -8.41 8.02
N ALA A 84 -1.27 -8.80 6.96
CA ALA A 84 -0.01 -9.53 7.10
C ALA A 84 1.05 -8.70 7.85
N ALA A 85 1.20 -7.41 7.54
CA ALA A 85 2.12 -6.53 8.26
C ALA A 85 1.77 -6.43 9.75
N LEU A 86 0.51 -6.19 10.09
CA LEU A 86 0.04 -6.14 11.48
C LEU A 86 0.23 -7.47 12.22
N ARG A 87 -0.04 -8.60 11.57
CA ARG A 87 0.19 -9.92 12.19
C ARG A 87 1.66 -10.16 12.51
N LEU A 88 2.57 -9.79 11.62
CA LEU A 88 4.01 -9.91 11.84
C LEU A 88 4.52 -8.92 12.91
N LEU A 89 3.89 -7.77 13.06
CA LEU A 89 4.15 -6.81 14.12
C LEU A 89 3.59 -7.28 15.47
N ASN A 90 2.37 -7.77 15.52
CA ASN A 90 1.71 -8.19 16.75
C ASN A 90 2.31 -9.48 17.34
N ASN A 91 2.72 -10.42 16.49
CA ASN A 91 3.15 -11.75 16.96
C ASN A 91 4.51 -12.14 16.41
N ILE A 92 5.55 -12.08 17.28
CA ILE A 92 6.92 -12.47 16.91
C ILE A 92 7.03 -13.95 16.57
N VAL A 93 6.24 -14.83 17.20
CA VAL A 93 6.27 -16.26 16.93
C VAL A 93 5.93 -16.55 15.47
N ILE A 94 4.95 -15.83 14.93
CA ILE A 94 4.58 -15.93 13.51
C ILE A 94 5.75 -15.47 12.62
N ALA A 95 6.41 -14.36 12.97
CA ALA A 95 7.54 -13.85 12.19
C ALA A 95 8.78 -14.78 12.26
N GLU A 96 8.96 -15.51 13.36
CA GLU A 96 10.08 -16.44 13.55
C GLU A 96 9.79 -17.85 13.04
N ASP A 97 8.53 -18.19 12.77
CA ASP A 97 8.12 -19.49 12.25
C ASP A 97 8.75 -19.78 10.88
N PRO A 98 9.54 -20.86 10.73
CA PRO A 98 10.13 -21.25 9.44
C PRO A 98 9.08 -21.51 8.35
N GLU A 99 7.90 -22.00 8.72
CA GLU A 99 6.81 -22.31 7.78
C GLU A 99 6.24 -21.05 7.09
N VAL A 100 6.40 -19.88 7.69
CA VAL A 100 6.02 -18.58 7.11
C VAL A 100 6.94 -18.19 5.94
N GLY A 101 8.17 -18.74 5.91
CA GLY A 101 9.09 -18.57 4.79
C GLY A 101 9.86 -17.24 4.75
N LEU A 102 9.85 -16.44 5.81
CA LEU A 102 10.70 -15.25 5.91
C LEU A 102 12.18 -15.65 5.97
N THR A 103 13.03 -14.96 5.21
CA THR A 103 14.48 -15.10 5.31
C THR A 103 14.99 -14.67 6.69
N GLN A 104 16.16 -15.19 7.09
CA GLN A 104 16.79 -14.80 8.36
C GLN A 104 16.97 -13.27 8.46
N LEU A 105 17.40 -12.63 7.37
CA LEU A 105 17.56 -11.18 7.31
C LEU A 105 16.22 -10.47 7.58
N MET A 106 15.14 -10.93 6.94
CA MET A 106 13.83 -10.32 7.09
C MET A 106 13.29 -10.49 8.53
N ARG A 107 13.46 -11.67 9.13
CA ARG A 107 13.13 -11.90 10.55
C ARG A 107 13.86 -10.92 11.48
N GLN A 108 15.17 -10.72 11.26
CA GLN A 108 15.96 -9.77 12.03
C GLN A 108 15.45 -8.33 11.85
N ARG A 109 15.07 -7.94 10.64
CA ARG A 109 14.50 -6.61 10.36
C ARG A 109 13.18 -6.39 11.10
N PHE A 110 12.26 -7.35 11.06
CA PHE A 110 11.00 -7.29 11.83
C PHE A 110 11.27 -7.24 13.34
N LYS A 111 12.20 -8.05 13.85
CA LYS A 111 12.60 -8.02 15.27
C LYS A 111 13.15 -6.66 15.68
N LYS A 112 14.03 -6.07 14.87
CA LYS A 112 14.57 -4.73 15.11
C LYS A 112 13.46 -3.68 15.11
N LEU A 113 12.55 -3.72 14.13
CA LEU A 113 11.45 -2.78 14.01
C LEU A 113 10.52 -2.84 15.25
N ARG A 114 10.18 -4.05 15.71
CA ARG A 114 9.34 -4.25 16.90
C ARG A 114 9.98 -3.78 18.20
N ASN A 115 11.30 -3.91 18.32
CA ASN A 115 12.05 -3.55 19.52
C ASN A 115 12.50 -2.07 19.54
N ASP A 116 12.24 -1.31 18.46
CA ASP A 116 12.49 0.11 18.43
C ASP A 116 11.48 0.84 19.33
N PRO A 117 11.94 1.59 20.35
CA PRO A 117 11.03 2.29 21.28
C PRO A 117 10.17 3.36 20.61
N ASN A 118 10.56 3.81 19.41
CA ASN A 118 9.79 4.78 18.62
C ASN A 118 8.74 4.12 17.72
N SER A 119 8.84 2.81 17.51
CA SER A 119 7.87 2.07 16.71
C SER A 119 6.55 1.94 17.44
N LYS A 120 5.47 2.36 16.77
CA LYS A 120 4.09 2.21 17.26
C LYS A 120 3.23 1.68 16.11
N TRP A 121 2.30 0.82 16.42
CA TRP A 121 1.30 0.35 15.46
C TRP A 121 -0.04 0.16 16.16
N PRO A 122 -1.16 0.26 15.43
CA PRO A 122 -2.48 0.21 16.05
C PRO A 122 -2.83 -1.21 16.52
N GLU A 123 -3.28 -1.32 17.77
CA GLU A 123 -3.88 -2.54 18.29
C GLU A 123 -5.27 -2.77 17.71
N GLU A 124 -6.00 -1.68 17.47
CA GLU A 124 -7.32 -1.68 16.86
C GLU A 124 -7.29 -0.96 15.51
N VAL A 125 -8.13 -1.39 14.59
CA VAL A 125 -8.20 -0.85 13.23
C VAL A 125 -9.64 -0.62 12.79
N ASP A 126 -9.82 0.42 12.01
CA ASP A 126 -11.11 0.74 11.38
C ASP A 126 -11.39 -0.20 10.21
N VAL A 127 -12.55 -0.82 10.24
CA VAL A 127 -12.99 -1.77 9.22
C VAL A 127 -14.37 -1.41 8.67
N VAL A 128 -14.64 -1.90 7.49
CA VAL A 128 -15.99 -2.01 6.95
C VAL A 128 -16.35 -3.49 6.91
N VAL A 129 -17.34 -3.87 7.72
CA VAL A 129 -17.83 -5.25 7.79
C VAL A 129 -18.91 -5.45 6.74
N PHE A 130 -18.68 -6.38 5.83
CA PHE A 130 -19.63 -6.79 4.81
C PHE A 130 -20.32 -8.09 5.21
N ASP A 131 -21.58 -8.24 4.82
CA ASP A 131 -22.39 -9.41 5.12
C ASP A 131 -21.92 -10.65 4.32
N SER A 132 -21.23 -10.43 3.20
CA SER A 132 -20.66 -11.47 2.36
C SER A 132 -19.55 -10.94 1.45
N ARG A 133 -18.77 -11.84 0.89
CA ARG A 133 -17.76 -11.54 -0.15
C ARG A 133 -18.38 -10.88 -1.38
N GLU A 134 -19.55 -11.35 -1.80
CA GLU A 134 -20.24 -10.80 -2.98
C GLU A 134 -20.68 -9.34 -2.74
N ALA A 135 -21.15 -9.01 -1.52
CA ALA A 135 -21.49 -7.64 -1.14
C ALA A 135 -20.28 -6.67 -1.19
N ALA A 136 -19.06 -7.17 -0.95
CA ALA A 136 -17.83 -6.38 -1.02
C ALA A 136 -17.28 -6.23 -2.45
N LYS A 137 -17.62 -7.11 -3.37
CA LYS A 137 -17.00 -7.27 -4.69
C LYS A 137 -16.96 -6.00 -5.52
N HIS A 138 -18.07 -5.25 -5.54
CA HIS A 138 -18.15 -3.98 -6.25
C HIS A 138 -17.09 -2.99 -5.74
N PHE A 139 -17.01 -2.78 -4.42
CA PHE A 139 -16.08 -1.83 -3.81
C PHE A 139 -14.61 -2.26 -3.95
N ILE A 140 -14.34 -3.57 -3.86
CA ILE A 140 -12.99 -4.12 -4.13
C ILE A 140 -12.61 -3.86 -5.59
N SER A 141 -13.56 -4.04 -6.54
CA SER A 141 -13.34 -3.74 -7.96
C SER A 141 -12.93 -2.29 -8.20
N LEU A 142 -13.57 -1.31 -7.52
CA LEU A 142 -13.24 0.11 -7.63
C LEU A 142 -11.81 0.43 -7.14
N ARG A 143 -11.27 -0.38 -6.23
CA ARG A 143 -9.91 -0.21 -5.71
C ARG A 143 -8.83 -0.81 -6.60
N HIS A 144 -9.13 -1.90 -7.32
CA HIS A 144 -8.12 -2.74 -7.96
C HIS A 144 -8.20 -2.83 -9.48
N LYS A 145 -9.25 -2.30 -10.11
CA LYS A 145 -9.44 -2.39 -11.57
C LYS A 145 -9.22 -1.05 -12.30
N GLY A 146 -8.42 -0.15 -11.72
CA GLY A 146 -8.11 1.14 -12.32
C GLY A 146 -9.32 2.08 -12.37
N GLU A 147 -9.38 2.93 -13.39
CA GLU A 147 -10.38 4.00 -13.49
C GLU A 147 -11.83 3.51 -13.60
N ASN A 148 -12.04 2.30 -14.10
CA ASN A 148 -13.36 1.66 -14.15
C ASN A 148 -14.45 2.63 -14.68
N ALA A 149 -14.24 3.19 -15.86
CA ALA A 149 -15.08 4.21 -16.50
C ALA A 149 -15.31 5.47 -15.64
N GLY A 150 -14.30 5.86 -14.83
CA GLY A 150 -14.33 7.04 -13.96
C GLY A 150 -14.87 6.78 -12.55
N ALA A 151 -15.37 5.58 -12.27
CA ALA A 151 -15.87 5.22 -10.92
C ALA A 151 -14.79 4.68 -9.99
N GLY A 152 -13.64 4.26 -10.53
CA GLY A 152 -12.51 3.71 -9.79
C GLY A 152 -11.47 4.77 -9.40
N ARG A 153 -10.34 4.31 -8.89
CA ARG A 153 -9.18 5.17 -8.59
C ARG A 153 -8.39 5.43 -9.87
N SER A 154 -8.01 6.68 -10.08
CA SER A 154 -7.12 7.10 -11.16
C SER A 154 -5.74 7.37 -10.57
N ASP A 155 -4.70 6.84 -11.19
CA ASP A 155 -3.32 7.12 -10.81
C ASP A 155 -2.93 8.51 -11.33
N TRP A 156 -2.15 9.22 -10.52
CA TRP A 156 -1.58 10.49 -10.95
C TRP A 156 -0.47 10.28 -11.98
N THR A 157 -0.44 11.15 -12.98
CA THR A 157 0.68 11.21 -13.91
C THR A 157 1.96 11.67 -13.20
N ALA A 158 3.12 11.38 -13.77
CA ALA A 158 4.40 11.82 -13.21
C ALA A 158 4.47 13.35 -12.99
N LEU A 159 3.82 14.13 -13.86
CA LEU A 159 3.74 15.59 -13.70
C LEU A 159 2.87 15.99 -12.50
N GLN A 160 1.75 15.31 -12.28
CA GLN A 160 0.87 15.55 -11.12
C GLN A 160 1.57 15.21 -9.82
N ILE A 161 2.31 14.09 -9.79
CA ILE A 161 3.16 13.68 -8.65
C ILE A 161 4.23 14.76 -8.40
N ALA A 162 4.95 15.20 -9.44
CA ALA A 162 5.99 16.22 -9.29
C ALA A 162 5.45 17.56 -8.75
N ARG A 163 4.21 17.93 -9.11
CA ARG A 163 3.50 19.10 -8.54
C ARG A 163 3.17 18.91 -7.06
N PHE A 164 2.64 17.75 -6.72
CA PHE A 164 2.23 17.44 -5.35
C PHE A 164 3.43 17.44 -4.40
N ASP A 165 4.55 16.84 -4.84
CA ASP A 165 5.78 16.73 -4.06
C ASP A 165 6.62 18.04 -4.05
N ASP A 166 6.19 19.05 -4.80
CA ASP A 166 6.98 20.27 -5.08
C ASP A 166 8.43 19.96 -5.46
N SER A 167 8.61 18.95 -6.31
CA SER A 167 9.93 18.44 -6.67
C SER A 167 10.82 19.51 -7.29
N GLY A 168 12.15 19.38 -7.13
CA GLY A 168 13.11 20.33 -7.74
C GLY A 168 12.93 20.46 -9.25
N LEU A 169 12.49 19.39 -9.92
CA LEU A 169 12.15 19.40 -11.34
C LEU A 169 10.90 20.25 -11.64
N TRP A 170 9.89 20.17 -10.78
CA TRP A 170 8.70 21.01 -10.89
C TRP A 170 9.03 22.49 -10.63
N GLN A 171 9.86 22.77 -9.62
CA GLN A 171 10.33 24.13 -9.31
C GLN A 171 11.12 24.72 -10.50
N CYS A 172 11.98 23.93 -11.14
CA CYS A 172 12.71 24.33 -12.36
C CYS A 172 11.74 24.68 -13.51
N LEU A 173 10.75 23.83 -13.79
CA LEU A 173 9.72 24.11 -14.81
C LEU A 173 8.95 25.40 -14.51
N THR A 174 8.63 25.61 -13.24
CA THR A 174 7.90 26.82 -12.79
C THR A 174 8.75 28.08 -12.99
N ALA A 175 10.05 28.04 -12.63
CA ALA A 175 10.97 29.14 -12.83
C ALA A 175 11.16 29.46 -14.33
N LEU A 176 11.32 28.45 -15.20
CA LEU A 176 11.41 28.62 -16.64
C LEU A 176 10.15 29.26 -17.22
N ARG A 177 8.96 28.85 -16.74
CA ARG A 177 7.68 29.45 -17.15
C ARG A 177 7.60 30.93 -16.74
N GLN A 178 7.93 31.25 -15.50
CA GLN A 178 7.89 32.60 -14.97
C GLN A 178 8.90 33.52 -15.65
N GLY A 179 10.05 32.99 -16.03
CA GLY A 179 11.07 33.72 -16.80
C GLY A 179 10.75 33.92 -18.29
N GLY A 180 9.64 33.37 -18.78
CA GLY A 180 9.26 33.47 -20.21
C GLY A 180 10.11 32.61 -21.14
N TRP A 181 10.81 31.58 -20.60
CA TRP A 181 11.72 30.72 -21.36
C TRP A 181 11.01 29.53 -22.04
N LEU A 182 9.71 29.35 -21.79
CA LEU A 182 8.90 28.25 -22.35
C LEU A 182 7.99 28.79 -23.45
N ASP A 183 7.93 28.10 -24.59
CA ASP A 183 6.95 28.40 -25.62
C ASP A 183 5.52 28.00 -25.22
N GLN A 184 4.53 28.51 -25.97
CA GLN A 184 3.11 28.28 -25.67
C GLN A 184 2.70 26.80 -25.78
N ILE A 185 3.37 26.01 -26.63
CA ILE A 185 3.09 24.59 -26.80
C ILE A 185 3.51 23.83 -25.52
N VAL A 186 4.69 24.16 -24.97
CA VAL A 186 5.17 23.55 -23.72
C VAL A 186 4.28 23.98 -22.55
N ILE A 187 3.92 25.26 -22.47
CA ILE A 187 3.02 25.78 -21.43
C ILE A 187 1.68 25.02 -21.46
N SER A 188 1.06 24.88 -22.62
CA SER A 188 -0.18 24.15 -22.82
C SER A 188 -0.05 22.67 -22.38
N LYS A 189 1.06 21.99 -22.69
CA LYS A 189 1.31 20.61 -22.25
C LYS A 189 1.45 20.49 -20.73
N ILE A 190 2.04 21.48 -20.07
CA ILE A 190 2.14 21.55 -18.62
C ILE A 190 0.76 21.74 -17.99
N GLU A 191 -0.07 22.62 -18.57
CA GLU A 191 -1.41 22.93 -18.06
C GLU A 191 -2.37 21.75 -18.16
N ASN A 192 -2.34 21.02 -19.26
CA ASN A 192 -3.21 19.85 -19.47
C ASN A 192 -2.58 18.52 -18.99
N ALA A 193 -1.49 18.58 -18.20
CA ALA A 193 -0.77 17.45 -17.63
C ALA A 193 -0.24 16.42 -18.66
N SER A 194 -0.05 16.80 -19.92
CA SER A 194 0.51 15.94 -20.98
C SER A 194 2.03 16.15 -21.19
N PHE A 195 2.67 17.00 -20.40
CA PHE A 195 4.11 17.21 -20.47
C PHE A 195 4.89 15.99 -19.97
N ALA A 196 5.84 15.51 -20.78
CA ALA A 196 6.66 14.35 -20.46
C ALA A 196 7.78 14.72 -19.45
N ILE A 197 7.43 14.95 -18.19
CA ILE A 197 8.36 15.39 -17.16
C ILE A 197 9.52 14.41 -16.93
N THR A 198 9.29 13.11 -17.08
CA THR A 198 10.32 12.09 -16.96
C THR A 198 11.39 12.18 -18.07
N THR A 199 10.99 12.61 -19.26
CA THR A 199 11.93 12.89 -20.36
C THR A 199 12.76 14.13 -20.05
N PHE A 200 12.15 15.17 -19.51
CA PHE A 200 12.84 16.38 -19.07
C PHE A 200 13.84 16.07 -17.94
N GLU A 201 13.46 15.24 -16.99
CA GLU A 201 14.35 14.74 -15.92
C GLU A 201 15.59 14.03 -16.47
N ARG A 202 15.41 13.14 -17.46
CA ARG A 202 16.52 12.43 -18.10
C ARG A 202 17.46 13.37 -18.83
N ILE A 203 16.93 14.39 -19.49
CA ILE A 203 17.74 15.40 -20.18
C ILE A 203 18.49 16.26 -19.18
N SER A 204 17.81 16.82 -18.17
CA SER A 204 18.42 17.68 -17.15
C SER A 204 19.41 16.96 -16.24
N GLY A 205 19.25 15.64 -16.07
CA GLY A 205 20.17 14.76 -15.33
C GLY A 205 21.44 14.39 -16.10
N ASN A 206 21.51 14.67 -17.41
CA ASN A 206 22.68 14.37 -18.22
C ASN A 206 23.85 15.31 -17.87
N ALA A 207 25.06 14.76 -17.78
CA ALA A 207 26.28 15.50 -17.43
C ALA A 207 26.56 16.67 -18.38
N LEU A 208 26.11 16.62 -19.64
CA LEU A 208 26.25 17.70 -20.62
C LEU A 208 25.44 18.97 -20.27
N PHE A 209 24.44 18.87 -19.39
CA PHE A 209 23.63 20.01 -18.92
C PHE A 209 24.02 20.49 -17.52
N LYS A 210 25.00 19.84 -16.88
CA LYS A 210 25.51 20.22 -15.55
C LYS A 210 26.82 21.01 -15.60
N SER A 211 27.34 21.22 -16.79
CA SER A 211 28.51 22.09 -17.08
C SER A 211 28.02 23.49 -17.47
#